data_5307d403d9b00a85bf8f3bf2ce09d21a
#
_entry.id   5307d403d9b00a85bf8f3bf2ce09d21a
#
_cell.length_a   1.000
_cell.length_b   1.000
_cell.length_c   1.000
_cell.angle_alpha   90.00
_cell.angle_beta   90.00
_cell.angle_gamma   90.00
#
_symmetry.space_group_name_H-M   'P 1'
#
loop_
_entity.id
_entity.type
_entity.pdbx_description
1 polymer ?
#
loop_
_entity_poly.entity_id
_entity_poly.type
_entity_poly.pdbx_seq_one_letter_code
_entity_poly.pdbx_strand_id
1 'polypeptide(L)'
;SAQDESVTNVFVAPGNAGTALEPKVTNLSLDTNNFVKVENFCKEKHVELVIIGPEQPLVDGMSDYLQSKGINTFGPSQAAAQLEGSKTFSKDFFIKYGIPTAAYASFNDFDSSKNYLDTIEYPTVVKADGLAAGKGVIICGNKDEALAALDSIFKDQAFGEAGNRVV
;
A
#
# COMPACT_ATOMS: atom_id res chain seq x y z
N SER A 1 -15.99 -13.83 9.52
CA SER A 1 -17.23 -13.72 8.69
C SER A 1 -17.85 -15.08 8.40
N ALA A 2 -17.13 -16.06 7.84
CA ALA A 2 -17.72 -17.37 7.48
C ALA A 2 -18.33 -18.14 8.65
N GLN A 3 -17.86 -17.91 9.87
CA GLN A 3 -18.37 -18.55 11.10
C GLN A 3 -19.65 -17.89 11.65
N ASP A 4 -19.99 -16.70 11.19
CA ASP A 4 -21.18 -15.99 11.63
C ASP A 4 -22.42 -16.56 10.95
N GLU A 5 -23.48 -16.83 11.75
CA GLU A 5 -24.70 -17.44 11.26
C GLU A 5 -25.48 -16.53 10.29
N SER A 6 -25.38 -15.21 10.45
CA SER A 6 -26.01 -14.25 9.57
C SER A 6 -25.39 -14.16 8.17
N VAL A 7 -24.15 -14.65 8.02
CA VAL A 7 -23.45 -14.69 6.74
C VAL A 7 -23.76 -15.96 5.98
N THR A 8 -24.34 -15.84 4.81
CA THR A 8 -24.72 -16.99 3.96
C THR A 8 -23.61 -17.42 3.02
N ASN A 9 -22.91 -16.48 2.42
CA ASN A 9 -21.82 -16.72 1.46
C ASN A 9 -20.68 -15.76 1.68
N VAL A 10 -19.45 -16.22 1.49
CA VAL A 10 -18.23 -15.40 1.46
C VAL A 10 -17.49 -15.67 0.16
N PHE A 11 -17.27 -14.64 -0.61
CA PHE A 11 -16.47 -14.68 -1.84
C PHE A 11 -15.09 -14.10 -1.57
N VAL A 12 -14.02 -14.82 -1.97
CA VAL A 12 -12.64 -14.37 -1.75
C VAL A 12 -11.91 -14.30 -3.08
N ALA A 13 -11.44 -13.12 -3.44
CA ALA A 13 -10.70 -12.89 -4.69
C ALA A 13 -9.27 -12.40 -4.40
N PRO A 14 -8.24 -13.12 -4.85
CA PRO A 14 -8.31 -14.39 -5.59
C PRO A 14 -8.57 -15.60 -4.69
N GLY A 15 -8.42 -15.49 -3.36
CA GLY A 15 -8.42 -16.62 -2.42
C GLY A 15 -7.12 -17.41 -2.45
N ASN A 16 -7.08 -18.48 -1.64
CA ASN A 16 -5.93 -19.38 -1.52
C ASN A 16 -6.40 -20.76 -1.05
N ALA A 17 -5.45 -21.70 -0.87
CA ALA A 17 -5.78 -23.06 -0.41
C ALA A 17 -6.46 -23.09 0.97
N GLY A 18 -6.10 -22.18 1.88
CA GLY A 18 -6.73 -22.08 3.20
C GLY A 18 -8.18 -21.62 3.11
N THR A 19 -8.44 -20.55 2.35
CA THR A 19 -9.80 -20.03 2.16
C THR A 19 -10.72 -21.02 1.41
N ALA A 20 -10.14 -21.87 0.56
CA ALA A 20 -10.91 -22.91 -0.15
C ALA A 20 -11.47 -24.02 0.77
N LEU A 21 -10.92 -24.17 1.97
CA LEU A 21 -11.35 -25.18 2.94
C LEU A 21 -12.39 -24.64 3.94
N GLU A 22 -12.63 -23.34 3.95
CA GLU A 22 -13.57 -22.73 4.89
C GLU A 22 -15.02 -22.92 4.42
N PRO A 23 -15.94 -23.23 5.35
CA PRO A 23 -17.36 -23.33 5.01
C PRO A 23 -17.91 -22.02 4.51
N LYS A 24 -18.90 -22.06 3.62
CA LYS A 24 -19.54 -20.89 2.97
C LYS A 24 -18.60 -20.03 2.09
N VAL A 25 -17.32 -20.41 1.93
CA VAL A 25 -16.34 -19.66 1.16
C VAL A 25 -16.21 -20.18 -0.26
N THR A 26 -16.17 -19.26 -1.22
CA THR A 26 -15.88 -19.53 -2.62
C THR A 26 -14.74 -18.64 -3.08
N ASN A 27 -13.63 -19.25 -3.51
CA ASN A 27 -12.53 -18.53 -4.14
C ASN A 27 -12.91 -18.12 -5.58
N LEU A 28 -12.58 -16.90 -5.96
CA LEU A 28 -12.91 -16.35 -7.27
C LEU A 28 -11.66 -16.05 -8.07
N SER A 29 -11.67 -16.42 -9.34
CA SER A 29 -10.72 -15.90 -10.32
C SER A 29 -11.25 -14.57 -10.88
N LEU A 30 -11.25 -13.53 -10.05
CA LEU A 30 -11.71 -12.18 -10.39
C LEU A 30 -10.51 -11.22 -10.37
N ASP A 31 -10.38 -10.46 -11.46
CA ASP A 31 -9.39 -9.38 -11.57
C ASP A 31 -9.83 -8.20 -10.68
N THR A 32 -9.27 -8.13 -9.49
CA THR A 32 -9.59 -7.09 -8.49
C THR A 32 -9.02 -5.71 -8.84
N ASN A 33 -8.10 -5.61 -9.80
CA ASN A 33 -7.63 -4.31 -10.29
C ASN A 33 -8.64 -3.66 -11.24
N ASN A 34 -9.59 -4.42 -11.77
CA ASN A 34 -10.67 -3.91 -12.59
C ASN A 34 -11.92 -3.67 -11.72
N PHE A 35 -12.07 -2.46 -11.22
CA PHE A 35 -13.17 -2.10 -10.31
C PHE A 35 -14.55 -2.29 -10.92
N VAL A 36 -14.69 -2.13 -12.24
CA VAL A 36 -15.95 -2.40 -12.95
C VAL A 36 -16.33 -3.87 -12.90
N LYS A 37 -15.36 -4.78 -13.03
CA LYS A 37 -15.61 -6.22 -12.87
C LYS A 37 -16.03 -6.57 -11.46
N VAL A 38 -15.40 -5.94 -10.45
CA VAL A 38 -15.77 -6.12 -9.04
C VAL A 38 -17.18 -5.61 -8.79
N GLU A 39 -17.52 -4.40 -9.26
CA GLU A 39 -18.87 -3.83 -9.19
C GLU A 39 -19.93 -4.77 -9.77
N ASN A 40 -19.70 -5.23 -11.01
CA ASN A 40 -20.65 -6.10 -11.71
C ASN A 40 -20.87 -7.42 -10.94
N PHE A 41 -19.79 -8.02 -10.44
CA PHE A 41 -19.87 -9.22 -9.60
C PHE A 41 -20.69 -8.97 -8.34
N CYS A 42 -20.42 -7.88 -7.64
CA CYS A 42 -21.14 -7.53 -6.42
C CYS A 42 -22.65 -7.35 -6.66
N LYS A 43 -23.02 -6.70 -7.77
CA LYS A 43 -24.42 -6.52 -8.15
C LYS A 43 -25.08 -7.84 -8.54
N GLU A 44 -24.42 -8.66 -9.34
CA GLU A 44 -24.93 -9.97 -9.76
C GLU A 44 -25.16 -10.92 -8.59
N LYS A 45 -24.24 -10.96 -7.63
CA LYS A 45 -24.28 -11.85 -6.46
C LYS A 45 -24.94 -11.23 -5.25
N HIS A 46 -25.48 -10.02 -5.35
CA HIS A 46 -26.09 -9.28 -4.25
C HIS A 46 -25.17 -9.21 -3.02
N VAL A 47 -23.89 -8.86 -3.24
CA VAL A 47 -22.91 -8.72 -2.16
C VAL A 47 -23.26 -7.50 -1.33
N GLU A 48 -23.49 -7.69 -0.03
CA GLU A 48 -23.92 -6.63 0.90
C GLU A 48 -22.73 -5.83 1.46
N LEU A 49 -21.54 -6.46 1.56
CA LEU A 49 -20.34 -5.84 2.09
C LEU A 49 -19.11 -6.34 1.37
N VAL A 50 -18.25 -5.43 0.94
CA VAL A 50 -16.92 -5.73 0.41
C VAL A 50 -15.86 -5.34 1.43
N ILE A 51 -15.01 -6.29 1.85
CA ILE A 51 -13.85 -6.04 2.72
C ILE A 51 -12.61 -5.99 1.83
N ILE A 52 -11.93 -4.85 1.82
CA ILE A 52 -10.72 -4.62 1.01
C ILE A 52 -9.52 -4.78 1.93
N GLY A 53 -8.84 -5.92 1.85
CA GLY A 53 -7.68 -6.25 2.71
C GLY A 53 -6.34 -5.70 2.22
N PRO A 54 -6.01 -5.83 0.91
CA PRO A 54 -4.73 -5.36 0.39
C PRO A 54 -4.66 -3.83 0.28
N GLU A 55 -3.45 -3.28 0.47
CA GLU A 55 -3.20 -1.83 0.46
C GLU A 55 -3.37 -1.22 -0.94
N GLN A 56 -2.89 -1.90 -1.99
CA GLN A 56 -2.88 -1.35 -3.35
C GLN A 56 -4.28 -0.97 -3.85
N PRO A 57 -5.31 -1.82 -3.79
CA PRO A 57 -6.65 -1.44 -4.20
C PRO A 57 -7.23 -0.24 -3.41
N LEU A 58 -6.85 -0.08 -2.15
CA LEU A 58 -7.27 1.04 -1.32
C LEU A 58 -6.61 2.35 -1.79
N VAL A 59 -5.31 2.31 -2.06
CA VAL A 59 -4.54 3.45 -2.60
C VAL A 59 -5.05 3.83 -4.00
N ASP A 60 -5.46 2.84 -4.80
CA ASP A 60 -6.04 3.05 -6.13
C ASP A 60 -7.49 3.54 -6.10
N GLY A 61 -8.13 3.55 -4.90
CA GLY A 61 -9.46 4.15 -4.70
C GLY A 61 -10.65 3.20 -4.84
N MET A 62 -10.45 1.88 -4.74
CA MET A 62 -11.53 0.89 -4.84
C MET A 62 -12.66 1.16 -3.84
N SER A 63 -12.34 1.56 -2.59
CA SER A 63 -13.34 1.86 -1.58
C SER A 63 -14.28 2.98 -2.03
N ASP A 64 -13.71 4.11 -2.45
CA ASP A 64 -14.49 5.26 -2.92
C ASP A 64 -15.30 4.93 -4.18
N TYR A 65 -14.69 4.17 -5.11
CA TYR A 65 -15.38 3.74 -6.33
C TYR A 65 -16.63 2.90 -6.00
N LEU A 66 -16.48 1.83 -5.21
CA LEU A 66 -17.59 0.93 -4.89
C LEU A 66 -18.68 1.64 -4.07
N GLN A 67 -18.30 2.51 -3.12
CA GLN A 67 -19.26 3.31 -2.36
C GLN A 67 -20.04 4.26 -3.28
N SER A 68 -19.41 4.86 -4.28
CA SER A 68 -20.10 5.70 -5.28
C SER A 68 -21.14 4.92 -6.11
N LYS A 69 -21.03 3.59 -6.14
CA LYS A 69 -21.98 2.67 -6.82
C LYS A 69 -23.03 2.07 -5.87
N GLY A 70 -23.08 2.53 -4.61
CA GLY A 70 -24.02 2.05 -3.60
C GLY A 70 -23.65 0.69 -3.01
N ILE A 71 -22.39 0.24 -3.15
CA ILE A 71 -21.88 -0.99 -2.56
C ILE A 71 -21.15 -0.64 -1.26
N ASN A 72 -21.59 -1.23 -0.13
CA ASN A 72 -20.94 -1.00 1.15
C ASN A 72 -19.53 -1.59 1.13
N THR A 73 -18.56 -0.84 1.68
CA THR A 73 -17.17 -1.29 1.79
C THR A 73 -16.65 -1.13 3.21
N PHE A 74 -15.79 -2.05 3.60
CA PHE A 74 -14.91 -1.89 4.76
C PHE A 74 -13.49 -1.70 4.26
N GLY A 75 -12.99 -0.49 4.43
CA GLY A 75 -11.66 -0.02 4.02
C GLY A 75 -11.60 1.50 4.03
N PRO A 76 -10.41 2.09 4.20
CA PRO A 76 -10.23 3.53 4.15
C PRO A 76 -10.56 4.10 2.76
N SER A 77 -10.87 5.40 2.72
CA SER A 77 -10.93 6.14 1.45
C SER A 77 -9.55 6.20 0.78
N GLN A 78 -9.50 6.51 -0.51
CA GLN A 78 -8.26 6.71 -1.25
C GLN A 78 -7.36 7.75 -0.56
N ALA A 79 -7.94 8.85 -0.09
CA ALA A 79 -7.22 9.90 0.62
C ALA A 79 -6.61 9.41 1.94
N ALA A 80 -7.34 8.61 2.72
CA ALA A 80 -6.85 8.05 3.98
C ALA A 80 -5.81 6.94 3.71
N ALA A 81 -5.96 6.15 2.65
CA ALA A 81 -5.02 5.10 2.26
C ALA A 81 -3.63 5.65 1.90
N GLN A 82 -3.50 6.95 1.59
CA GLN A 82 -2.20 7.59 1.36
C GLN A 82 -1.28 7.53 2.59
N LEU A 83 -1.82 7.40 3.80
CA LEU A 83 -1.01 7.18 5.01
C LEU A 83 -0.18 5.88 4.95
N GLU A 84 -0.61 4.89 4.18
CA GLU A 84 0.15 3.66 3.90
C GLU A 84 0.83 3.75 2.53
N GLY A 85 0.17 4.35 1.55
CA GLY A 85 0.61 4.41 0.15
C GLY A 85 1.84 5.28 -0.10
N SER A 86 2.09 6.31 0.72
CA SER A 86 3.24 7.21 0.59
C SER A 86 3.87 7.53 1.94
N LYS A 87 5.14 7.19 2.08
CA LYS A 87 5.91 7.46 3.30
C LYS A 87 6.14 8.96 3.49
N THR A 88 6.38 9.69 2.40
CA THR A 88 6.49 11.15 2.41
C THR A 88 5.20 11.77 2.92
N PHE A 89 4.06 11.39 2.34
CA PHE A 89 2.75 11.89 2.79
C PHE A 89 2.52 11.64 4.28
N SER A 90 2.82 10.42 4.76
CA SER A 90 2.67 10.09 6.18
C SER A 90 3.58 10.93 7.08
N LYS A 91 4.83 11.13 6.67
CA LYS A 91 5.79 11.95 7.42
C LYS A 91 5.35 13.42 7.47
N ASP A 92 4.94 13.99 6.35
CA ASP A 92 4.41 15.35 6.27
C ASP A 92 3.16 15.51 7.14
N PHE A 93 2.27 14.52 7.10
CA PHE A 93 1.07 14.48 7.94
C PHE A 93 1.43 14.44 9.42
N PHE A 94 2.36 13.60 9.84
CA PHE A 94 2.79 13.49 11.24
C PHE A 94 3.39 14.79 11.75
N ILE A 95 4.26 15.44 10.97
CA ILE A 95 4.82 16.76 11.32
C ILE A 95 3.71 17.81 11.44
N LYS A 96 2.82 17.87 10.45
CA LYS A 96 1.73 18.85 10.41
C LYS A 96 0.83 18.77 11.66
N TYR A 97 0.58 17.58 12.14
CA TYR A 97 -0.33 17.34 13.27
C TYR A 97 0.38 17.07 14.60
N GLY A 98 1.69 17.24 14.68
CA GLY A 98 2.47 17.05 15.90
C GLY A 98 2.51 15.60 16.38
N ILE A 99 2.34 14.63 15.48
CA ILE A 99 2.44 13.20 15.80
C ILE A 99 3.91 12.81 15.88
N PRO A 100 4.38 12.20 16.99
CA PRO A 100 5.76 11.80 17.14
C PRO A 100 6.24 10.89 16.01
N THR A 101 7.32 11.27 15.36
CA THR A 101 7.96 10.48 14.30
C THR A 101 9.44 10.78 14.24
N ALA A 102 10.26 9.85 13.72
CA ALA A 102 11.68 10.09 13.49
C ALA A 102 11.88 11.23 12.47
N ALA A 103 12.99 11.96 12.61
CA ALA A 103 13.43 12.94 11.61
C ALA A 103 13.53 12.28 10.24
N TYR A 104 13.24 13.03 9.18
CA TYR A 104 13.27 12.55 7.82
C TYR A 104 13.56 13.67 6.84
N ALA A 105 13.97 13.29 5.64
CA ALA A 105 13.97 14.12 4.46
C ALA A 105 13.48 13.30 3.26
N SER A 106 12.92 13.94 2.24
CA SER A 106 12.45 13.26 1.04
C SER A 106 13.01 13.89 -0.22
N PHE A 107 13.34 13.08 -1.22
CA PHE A 107 14.00 13.49 -2.44
C PHE A 107 13.40 12.79 -3.65
N ASN A 108 13.30 13.53 -4.76
CA ASN A 108 12.80 13.01 -6.05
C ASN A 108 13.94 12.70 -7.03
N ASP A 109 15.19 12.92 -6.62
CA ASP A 109 16.36 12.72 -7.47
C ASP A 109 17.56 12.22 -6.66
N PHE A 110 18.47 11.56 -7.37
CA PHE A 110 19.66 10.96 -6.80
C PHE A 110 20.64 12.00 -6.24
N ASP A 111 20.89 13.10 -6.97
CA ASP A 111 21.93 14.05 -6.61
C ASP A 111 21.58 14.83 -5.33
N SER A 112 20.35 15.28 -5.20
CA SER A 112 19.88 15.94 -3.98
C SER A 112 19.93 14.99 -2.77
N SER A 113 19.51 13.73 -2.93
CA SER A 113 19.57 12.73 -1.87
C SER A 113 21.00 12.40 -1.47
N LYS A 114 21.90 12.24 -2.45
CA LYS A 114 23.33 12.04 -2.20
C LYS A 114 23.97 13.16 -1.39
N ASN A 115 23.69 14.42 -1.77
CA ASN A 115 24.21 15.60 -1.06
C ASN A 115 23.74 15.63 0.40
N TYR A 116 22.51 15.22 0.66
CA TYR A 116 21.97 15.15 2.01
C TYR A 116 22.69 14.12 2.87
N LEU A 117 23.17 12.99 2.32
CA LEU A 117 23.92 11.98 3.05
C LEU A 117 25.22 12.51 3.67
N ASP A 118 25.74 13.65 3.21
CA ASP A 118 26.90 14.33 3.80
C ASP A 118 26.59 15.11 5.07
N THR A 119 25.31 15.31 5.37
CA THR A 119 24.84 16.16 6.48
C THR A 119 24.25 15.38 7.66
N ILE A 120 24.14 14.06 7.52
CA ILE A 120 23.47 13.20 8.52
C ILE A 120 24.45 12.28 9.25
N GLU A 121 24.00 11.80 10.40
CA GLU A 121 24.68 10.75 11.15
C GLU A 121 24.20 9.36 10.73
N TYR A 122 25.03 8.34 10.99
CA TYR A 122 24.73 6.95 10.73
C TYR A 122 24.58 6.15 12.02
N PRO A 123 23.73 5.09 12.08
CA PRO A 123 23.00 4.50 10.93
C PRO A 123 21.81 5.34 10.48
N THR A 124 21.51 5.28 9.17
CA THR A 124 20.30 5.87 8.60
C THR A 124 19.45 4.81 7.89
N VAL A 125 18.23 5.17 7.51
CA VAL A 125 17.33 4.26 6.78
C VAL A 125 16.88 4.93 5.50
N VAL A 126 17.19 4.31 4.37
CA VAL A 126 16.75 4.74 3.04
C VAL A 126 15.50 3.93 2.65
N LYS A 127 14.45 4.64 2.22
CA LYS A 127 13.17 4.00 1.89
C LYS A 127 12.66 4.47 0.53
N ALA A 128 12.23 3.55 -0.32
CA ALA A 128 11.38 3.89 -1.45
C ALA A 128 10.01 4.39 -0.93
N ASP A 129 9.48 5.46 -1.52
CA ASP A 129 8.32 6.16 -0.96
C ASP A 129 7.02 5.35 -1.05
N GLY A 130 6.75 4.71 -2.19
CA GLY A 130 5.51 3.97 -2.45
C GLY A 130 5.44 2.59 -1.80
N LEU A 131 4.38 1.85 -2.17
CA LEU A 131 4.21 0.45 -1.76
C LEU A 131 5.29 -0.43 -2.40
N ALA A 132 6.09 -1.08 -1.59
CA ALA A 132 7.21 -1.94 -2.01
C ALA A 132 7.19 -3.32 -1.32
N ALA A 133 6.03 -3.77 -0.84
CA ALA A 133 5.83 -5.07 -0.19
C ALA A 133 6.87 -5.38 0.91
N GLY A 134 7.25 -4.35 1.70
CA GLY A 134 8.25 -4.46 2.77
C GLY A 134 9.71 -4.53 2.30
N LYS A 135 9.98 -4.52 0.98
CA LYS A 135 11.34 -4.65 0.43
C LYS A 135 12.05 -3.31 0.17
N GLY A 136 11.30 -2.21 0.15
CA GLY A 136 11.82 -0.88 -0.16
C GLY A 136 12.40 -0.13 1.06
N VAL A 137 12.86 -0.83 2.10
CA VAL A 137 13.44 -0.25 3.33
C VAL A 137 14.83 -0.83 3.55
N ILE A 138 15.86 0.01 3.50
CA ILE A 138 17.26 -0.39 3.59
C ILE A 138 17.90 0.34 4.76
N ILE A 139 18.40 -0.40 5.73
CA ILE A 139 19.16 0.13 6.88
C ILE A 139 20.61 0.24 6.44
N CYS A 140 21.18 1.43 6.57
CA CYS A 140 22.53 1.76 6.11
C CYS A 140 23.41 2.18 7.31
N GLY A 141 24.43 1.40 7.61
CA GLY A 141 25.36 1.64 8.71
C GLY A 141 26.39 2.74 8.42
N ASN A 142 26.54 3.11 7.14
CA ASN A 142 27.49 4.11 6.68
C ASN A 142 27.03 4.74 5.36
N LYS A 143 27.79 5.74 4.88
CA LYS A 143 27.48 6.47 3.65
C LYS A 143 27.53 5.61 2.40
N ASP A 144 28.48 4.68 2.29
CA ASP A 144 28.64 3.86 1.09
C ASP A 144 27.44 2.92 0.92
N GLU A 145 26.94 2.35 2.01
CA GLU A 145 25.71 1.55 1.99
C GLU A 145 24.49 2.40 1.61
N ALA A 146 24.40 3.64 2.10
CA ALA A 146 23.30 4.54 1.75
C ALA A 146 23.36 4.95 0.27
N LEU A 147 24.55 5.20 -0.29
CA LEU A 147 24.74 5.46 -1.72
C LEU A 147 24.34 4.25 -2.57
N ALA A 148 24.72 3.05 -2.18
CA ALA A 148 24.31 1.83 -2.88
C ALA A 148 22.78 1.63 -2.84
N ALA A 149 22.15 1.97 -1.72
CA ALA A 149 20.70 1.93 -1.61
C ALA A 149 20.00 2.95 -2.54
N LEU A 150 20.52 4.19 -2.62
CA LEU A 150 20.04 5.19 -3.56
C LEU A 150 20.22 4.78 -5.03
N ASP A 151 21.37 4.19 -5.37
CA ASP A 151 21.62 3.66 -6.71
C ASP A 151 20.59 2.57 -7.08
N SER A 152 20.35 1.63 -6.19
CA SER A 152 19.35 0.57 -6.38
C SER A 152 17.95 1.12 -6.61
N ILE A 153 17.56 2.16 -5.86
CA ILE A 153 16.21 2.74 -5.97
C ILE A 153 16.08 3.58 -7.25
N PHE A 154 16.99 4.54 -7.49
CA PHE A 154 16.85 5.52 -8.57
C PHE A 154 17.36 5.02 -9.93
N LYS A 155 18.49 4.30 -9.95
CA LYS A 155 19.14 3.89 -11.20
C LYS A 155 18.65 2.52 -11.67
N ASP A 156 18.61 1.54 -10.76
CA ASP A 156 18.21 0.18 -11.09
C ASP A 156 16.69 0.03 -11.14
N GLN A 157 15.95 1.03 -10.67
CA GLN A 157 14.48 1.03 -10.58
C GLN A 157 13.93 -0.24 -9.91
N ALA A 158 14.64 -0.74 -8.89
CA ALA A 158 14.34 -2.00 -8.22
C ALA A 158 12.92 -2.06 -7.62
N PHE A 159 12.28 -0.90 -7.43
CA PHE A 159 10.95 -0.76 -6.84
C PHE A 159 9.93 -0.10 -7.78
N GLY A 160 10.23 0.00 -9.09
CA GLY A 160 9.34 0.63 -10.07
C GLY A 160 8.92 2.05 -9.66
N GLU A 161 7.64 2.38 -9.81
CA GLU A 161 7.11 3.71 -9.47
C GLU A 161 7.30 4.10 -8.00
N ALA A 162 7.34 3.12 -7.07
CA ALA A 162 7.62 3.37 -5.67
C ALA A 162 9.02 3.97 -5.43
N GLY A 163 9.95 3.76 -6.36
CA GLY A 163 11.32 4.28 -6.34
C GLY A 163 11.47 5.68 -6.95
N ASN A 164 10.42 6.31 -7.45
CA ASN A 164 10.50 7.68 -7.99
C ASN A 164 10.80 8.73 -6.91
N ARG A 165 10.69 8.35 -5.66
CA ARG A 165 11.02 9.18 -4.49
C ARG A 165 11.61 8.34 -3.39
N VAL A 166 12.52 8.91 -2.62
CA VAL A 166 13.10 8.30 -1.40
C VAL A 166 12.80 9.14 -0.16
N VAL A 167 12.75 8.46 0.96
CA VAL A 167 12.62 9.03 2.30
C VAL A 167 13.73 8.51 3.17
#